data_12bdbca72f664890a858b0af03685ce6
#
_entry.id   12bdbca72f664890a858b0af03685ce6
#
_cell.length_a   1.000
_cell.length_b   1.000
_cell.length_c   1.000
_cell.angle_alpha   90.00
_cell.angle_beta   90.00
_cell.angle_gamma   90.00
#
_symmetry.space_group_name_H-M   'P 1'
#
loop_
_entity.id
_entity.type
_entity.pdbx_description
1 polymer ?
#
loop_
_entity_poly.entity_id
_entity_poly.type
_entity_poly.pdbx_seq_one_letter_code
_entity_poly.pdbx_strand_id
1 'polypeptide(L)'
;MCIRDRFQNDEQNQDLALVLSDLCELADRLPNHIGFYNGVGAGASIPDHFHFQFFQRAPDLPKFPLEERTFSNIDCDFTTTLVEDYPLCVFRWMGELGEVVEKATSWITNFIKTSKFEKQQLTANFIASRSMTSKTVTLYFVPRHRFKQFWNGNAGIVGGLEILGEIVLASNEECNLVRYDIMNFEFIEQGLSRISAPFTTDKADEL
;
A
#
# COMPACT_ATOMS: atom_id res chain seq x y z
N MET A 1 6.56 12.04 -9.94
CA MET A 1 5.90 11.98 -11.27
C MET A 1 4.52 11.40 -11.07
N CYS A 2 3.49 12.07 -11.59
CA CYS A 2 2.11 11.55 -11.57
C CYS A 2 1.76 11.08 -13.00
N ILE A 3 1.33 9.85 -13.14
CA ILE A 3 0.88 9.29 -14.42
C ILE A 3 -0.65 9.26 -14.37
N ARG A 4 -1.27 10.04 -15.23
CA ARG A 4 -2.74 10.12 -15.34
C ARG A 4 -3.25 9.06 -16.27
N ASP A 5 -4.29 8.36 -15.87
CA ASP A 5 -5.12 7.62 -16.79
C ASP A 5 -6.40 8.39 -17.12
N ARG A 6 -6.99 8.10 -18.29
CA ARG A 6 -8.15 8.83 -18.83
C ARG A 6 -9.48 8.35 -18.28
N PHE A 7 -9.48 7.37 -17.41
CA PHE A 7 -10.70 6.74 -16.90
C PHE A 7 -11.28 7.55 -15.74
N GLN A 8 -12.52 7.95 -15.88
CA GLN A 8 -13.31 8.49 -14.78
C GLN A 8 -13.49 7.41 -13.72
N ASN A 9 -13.31 7.80 -12.46
CA ASN A 9 -13.41 6.94 -11.30
C ASN A 9 -14.81 6.36 -11.13
N ASP A 10 -15.06 5.24 -11.76
CA ASP A 10 -16.06 4.31 -11.29
C ASP A 10 -15.31 3.21 -10.53
N GLU A 11 -14.93 3.48 -9.27
CA GLU A 11 -14.17 2.54 -8.43
C GLU A 11 -14.83 1.17 -8.30
N GLN A 12 -16.12 1.09 -8.59
CA GLN A 12 -16.87 -0.15 -8.59
C GLN A 12 -16.60 -1.03 -9.81
N ASN A 13 -15.96 -0.48 -10.86
CA ASN A 13 -15.72 -1.15 -12.15
C ASN A 13 -14.26 -1.22 -12.56
N GLN A 14 -13.30 -0.80 -11.72
CA GLN A 14 -11.89 -0.99 -12.07
C GLN A 14 -11.53 -2.47 -12.01
N ASP A 15 -11.01 -2.97 -13.12
CA ASP A 15 -10.44 -4.32 -13.17
C ASP A 15 -9.16 -4.34 -12.32
N LEU A 16 -9.21 -5.05 -11.19
CA LEU A 16 -8.07 -5.18 -10.28
C LEU A 16 -6.82 -5.68 -11.01
N ALA A 17 -6.98 -6.64 -11.93
CA ALA A 17 -5.87 -7.18 -12.70
C ALA A 17 -5.20 -6.10 -13.55
N LEU A 18 -5.98 -5.22 -14.17
CA LEU A 18 -5.46 -4.13 -14.98
C LEU A 18 -4.70 -3.10 -14.12
N VAL A 19 -5.27 -2.73 -12.96
CA VAL A 19 -4.61 -1.79 -12.03
C VAL A 19 -3.27 -2.33 -11.55
N LEU A 20 -3.20 -3.61 -11.18
CA LEU A 20 -1.97 -4.23 -10.72
C LEU A 20 -0.96 -4.40 -11.85
N SER A 21 -1.42 -4.80 -13.05
CA SER A 21 -0.57 -4.93 -14.23
C SER A 21 0.09 -3.60 -14.59
N ASP A 22 -0.71 -2.53 -14.72
CA ASP A 22 -0.22 -1.20 -15.09
C ASP A 22 0.78 -0.66 -14.06
N LEU A 23 0.47 -0.79 -12.77
CA LEU A 23 1.38 -0.34 -11.71
C LEU A 23 2.70 -1.12 -11.72
N CYS A 24 2.65 -2.44 -11.85
CA CYS A 24 3.83 -3.31 -11.88
C CYS A 24 4.66 -3.11 -13.15
N GLU A 25 4.02 -2.96 -14.33
CA GLU A 25 4.72 -2.66 -15.59
C GLU A 25 5.45 -1.32 -15.54
N LEU A 26 4.81 -0.30 -14.99
CA LEU A 26 5.44 1.01 -14.81
C LEU A 26 6.62 0.94 -13.83
N ALA A 27 6.47 0.20 -12.73
CA ALA A 27 7.56 -0.03 -11.78
C ALA A 27 8.73 -0.80 -12.43
N ASP A 28 8.44 -1.80 -13.27
CA ASP A 28 9.46 -2.56 -14.00
C ASP A 28 10.25 -1.67 -14.98
N ARG A 29 9.57 -0.73 -15.64
CA ARG A 29 10.21 0.23 -16.56
C ARG A 29 10.92 1.38 -15.86
N LEU A 30 10.68 1.59 -14.57
CA LEU A 30 11.22 2.69 -13.76
C LEU A 30 12.00 2.14 -12.54
N PRO A 31 13.12 1.44 -12.76
CA PRO A 31 13.80 0.66 -11.70
C PRO A 31 14.33 1.49 -10.52
N ASN A 32 14.46 2.80 -10.66
CA ASN A 32 14.87 3.70 -9.58
C ASN A 32 13.68 4.41 -8.92
N HIS A 33 12.47 3.92 -9.15
CA HIS A 33 11.27 4.52 -8.59
C HIS A 33 10.50 3.48 -7.78
N ILE A 34 9.78 3.99 -6.80
CA ILE A 34 8.70 3.27 -6.14
C ILE A 34 7.39 3.90 -6.57
N GLY A 35 6.47 3.06 -7.05
CA GLY A 35 5.16 3.48 -7.51
C GLY A 35 4.09 3.12 -6.51
N PHE A 36 3.06 3.94 -6.38
CA PHE A 36 1.91 3.62 -5.55
C PHE A 36 0.61 4.14 -6.13
N TYR A 37 -0.44 3.39 -5.84
CA TYR A 37 -1.83 3.74 -5.99
C TYR A 37 -2.46 3.95 -4.62
N ASN A 38 -3.10 5.07 -4.44
CA ASN A 38 -3.88 5.37 -3.24
C ASN A 38 -5.37 5.33 -3.60
N GLY A 39 -6.08 4.36 -3.07
CA GLY A 39 -7.52 4.26 -3.25
C GLY A 39 -8.29 5.38 -2.56
N VAL A 40 -9.53 5.60 -2.95
CA VAL A 40 -10.42 6.57 -2.30
C VAL A 40 -10.60 6.22 -0.83
N GLY A 41 -10.30 7.17 0.05
CA GLY A 41 -10.27 6.93 1.49
C GLY A 41 -9.01 6.20 1.99
N ALA A 42 -8.03 5.98 1.12
CA ALA A 42 -6.71 5.44 1.45
C ALA A 42 -5.58 6.42 1.13
N GLY A 43 -5.83 7.71 1.27
CA GLY A 43 -4.83 8.74 1.03
C GLY A 43 -4.82 9.31 -0.39
N ALA A 44 -5.85 9.01 -1.21
CA ALA A 44 -6.01 9.66 -2.50
C ALA A 44 -6.21 11.17 -2.32
N SER A 45 -5.26 11.96 -2.83
CA SER A 45 -5.33 13.43 -2.76
C SER A 45 -6.37 14.01 -3.73
N ILE A 46 -6.70 13.30 -4.79
CA ILE A 46 -7.72 13.66 -5.78
C ILE A 46 -8.64 12.44 -5.96
N PRO A 47 -9.69 12.28 -5.13
CA PRO A 47 -10.52 11.08 -5.11
C PRO A 47 -11.23 10.76 -6.43
N ASP A 48 -11.59 11.79 -7.19
CA ASP A 48 -12.31 11.65 -8.47
C ASP A 48 -11.38 11.40 -9.67
N HIS A 49 -10.14 11.03 -9.40
CA HIS A 49 -9.14 10.91 -10.44
C HIS A 49 -8.23 9.70 -10.20
N PHE A 50 -8.29 8.73 -11.11
CA PHE A 50 -7.38 7.59 -11.09
C PHE A 50 -5.98 8.02 -11.50
N HIS A 51 -4.97 7.70 -10.68
CA HIS A 51 -3.57 7.99 -11.00
C HIS A 51 -2.63 7.12 -10.18
N PHE A 52 -1.47 6.84 -10.77
CA PHE A 52 -0.30 6.33 -10.05
C PHE A 52 0.66 7.48 -9.73
N GLN A 53 1.27 7.41 -8.57
CA GLN A 53 2.34 8.30 -8.16
C GLN A 53 3.65 7.53 -8.14
N PHE A 54 4.71 8.11 -8.71
CA PHE A 54 6.04 7.52 -8.69
C PHE A 54 7.01 8.46 -8.01
N PHE A 55 7.70 7.94 -7.02
CA PHE A 55 8.73 8.63 -6.28
C PHE A 55 10.10 8.09 -6.71
N GLN A 56 10.99 8.98 -7.15
CA GLN A 56 12.34 8.58 -7.51
C GLN A 56 13.16 8.34 -6.25
N ARG A 57 13.74 7.16 -6.15
CA ARG A 57 14.68 6.82 -5.09
C ARG A 57 16.10 7.18 -5.53
N ALA A 58 16.81 7.97 -4.72
CA ALA A 58 18.23 8.15 -4.92
C ALA A 58 18.99 6.86 -4.56
N PRO A 59 20.02 6.47 -5.30
CA PRO A 59 20.72 5.19 -5.10
C PRO A 59 21.38 5.02 -3.72
N ASP A 60 21.68 6.13 -3.07
CA ASP A 60 22.34 6.23 -1.76
C ASP A 60 21.36 6.37 -0.58
N LEU A 61 20.06 6.48 -0.86
CA LEU A 61 19.08 6.52 0.21
C LEU A 61 18.86 5.11 0.82
N PRO A 62 18.67 5.05 2.14
CA PRO A 62 18.31 3.80 2.82
C PRO A 62 16.99 3.25 2.27
N LYS A 63 16.76 1.97 2.51
CA LYS A 63 15.45 1.37 2.28
C LYS A 63 14.41 2.03 3.18
N PHE A 64 13.16 2.02 2.73
CA PHE A 64 12.05 2.44 3.58
C PHE A 64 11.87 1.46 4.74
N PRO A 65 11.39 1.91 5.91
CA PRO A 65 11.15 1.06 7.07
C PRO A 65 10.36 -0.21 6.77
N LEU A 66 9.31 -0.15 5.94
CA LEU A 66 8.56 -1.33 5.52
C LEU A 66 9.41 -2.35 4.75
N GLU A 67 10.33 -1.90 3.90
CA GLU A 67 11.14 -2.79 3.08
C GLU A 67 12.20 -3.57 3.89
N GLU A 68 12.52 -3.07 5.09
CA GLU A 68 13.47 -3.70 6.03
C GLU A 68 12.80 -4.72 6.96
N ARG A 69 11.46 -4.80 6.94
CA ARG A 69 10.71 -5.73 7.79
C ARG A 69 10.79 -7.16 7.29
N THR A 70 10.67 -8.08 8.23
CA THR A 70 10.49 -9.51 7.95
C THR A 70 9.07 -9.74 7.44
N PHE A 71 8.94 -10.70 6.53
CA PHE A 71 7.67 -11.15 5.98
C PHE A 71 7.60 -12.67 6.09
N SER A 72 6.52 -13.19 6.67
CA SER A 72 6.26 -14.61 6.79
C SER A 72 5.27 -15.10 5.74
N ASN A 73 5.48 -16.31 5.26
CA ASN A 73 4.55 -16.96 4.34
C ASN A 73 3.22 -17.25 5.02
N ILE A 74 2.13 -17.03 4.32
CA ILE A 74 0.77 -17.26 4.83
C ILE A 74 -0.05 -18.19 3.93
N ASP A 75 0.52 -18.67 2.83
CA ASP A 75 -0.11 -19.64 1.94
C ASP A 75 0.77 -20.91 1.77
N CYS A 76 0.15 -22.00 1.34
CA CYS A 76 0.85 -23.26 1.11
C CYS A 76 1.81 -23.23 -0.06
N ASP A 77 1.63 -22.31 -1.00
CA ASP A 77 2.47 -22.16 -2.19
C ASP A 77 3.66 -21.22 -1.96
N PHE A 78 3.79 -20.67 -0.74
CA PHE A 78 4.86 -19.74 -0.34
C PHE A 78 4.98 -18.51 -1.25
N THR A 79 3.86 -18.06 -1.81
CA THR A 79 3.83 -16.94 -2.76
C THR A 79 3.36 -15.64 -2.14
N THR A 80 2.45 -15.73 -1.15
CA THR A 80 1.93 -14.59 -0.41
C THR A 80 2.60 -14.49 0.94
N THR A 81 3.16 -13.32 1.24
CA THR A 81 3.80 -13.07 2.53
C THR A 81 3.12 -11.91 3.26
N LEU A 82 3.05 -12.00 4.58
CA LEU A 82 2.53 -10.98 5.48
C LEU A 82 3.67 -10.35 6.29
N VAL A 83 3.63 -9.04 6.48
CA VAL A 83 4.62 -8.33 7.30
C VAL A 83 4.54 -8.75 8.76
N GLU A 84 5.70 -8.87 9.40
CA GLU A 84 5.84 -9.06 10.84
C GLU A 84 6.17 -7.73 11.53
N ASP A 85 5.67 -7.55 12.74
CA ASP A 85 5.98 -6.41 13.61
C ASP A 85 5.85 -5.04 12.91
N TYR A 86 4.77 -4.86 12.19
CA TYR A 86 4.42 -3.60 11.55
C TYR A 86 2.99 -3.20 11.90
N PRO A 87 2.71 -1.91 12.16
CA PRO A 87 1.40 -1.48 12.62
C PRO A 87 0.28 -1.56 11.57
N LEU A 88 0.64 -1.92 10.33
CA LEU A 88 -0.30 -2.14 9.22
C LEU A 88 -0.28 -3.60 8.80
N CYS A 89 -1.43 -4.11 8.37
CA CYS A 89 -1.50 -5.35 7.64
C CYS A 89 -0.98 -5.10 6.21
N VAL A 90 0.14 -5.73 5.83
CA VAL A 90 0.76 -5.55 4.52
C VAL A 90 1.10 -6.92 3.93
N PHE A 91 0.51 -7.23 2.78
CA PHE A 91 0.83 -8.41 1.99
C PHE A 91 1.85 -8.07 0.92
N ARG A 92 2.70 -9.05 0.59
CA ARG A 92 3.77 -8.86 -0.40
C ARG A 92 3.92 -10.07 -1.32
N TRP A 93 4.12 -9.78 -2.60
CA TRP A 93 4.56 -10.73 -3.63
C TRP A 93 5.87 -10.23 -4.25
N MET A 94 6.77 -11.16 -4.55
CA MET A 94 8.05 -10.88 -5.19
C MET A 94 8.35 -11.93 -6.24
N GLY A 95 8.76 -11.51 -7.45
CA GLY A 95 9.09 -12.44 -8.52
C GLY A 95 9.10 -11.79 -9.90
N GLU A 96 8.90 -12.60 -10.91
CA GLU A 96 8.69 -12.15 -12.29
C GLU A 96 7.35 -11.40 -12.39
N LEU A 97 7.31 -10.36 -13.22
CA LEU A 97 6.17 -9.44 -13.33
C LEU A 97 4.84 -10.18 -13.52
N GLY A 98 4.78 -11.09 -14.49
CA GLY A 98 3.54 -11.82 -14.80
C GLY A 98 3.05 -12.68 -13.64
N GLU A 99 3.95 -13.39 -12.97
CA GLU A 99 3.63 -14.21 -11.81
C GLU A 99 3.13 -13.37 -10.62
N VAL A 100 3.78 -12.24 -10.36
CA VAL A 100 3.38 -11.33 -9.26
C VAL A 100 1.97 -10.81 -9.49
N VAL A 101 1.66 -10.35 -10.71
CA VAL A 101 0.34 -9.82 -11.04
C VAL A 101 -0.74 -10.91 -10.95
N GLU A 102 -0.49 -12.09 -11.50
CA GLU A 102 -1.45 -13.21 -11.48
C GLU A 102 -1.77 -13.65 -10.05
N LYS A 103 -0.73 -13.96 -9.27
CA LYS A 103 -0.86 -14.45 -7.89
C LYS A 103 -1.52 -13.41 -6.98
N ALA A 104 -1.07 -12.15 -7.06
CA ALA A 104 -1.66 -11.07 -6.29
C ALA A 104 -3.13 -10.83 -6.65
N THR A 105 -3.47 -10.82 -7.94
CA THR A 105 -4.86 -10.64 -8.39
C THR A 105 -5.77 -11.74 -7.87
N SER A 106 -5.33 -12.99 -8.00
CA SER A 106 -6.08 -14.15 -7.51
C SER A 106 -6.32 -14.07 -6.01
N TRP A 107 -5.24 -13.87 -5.24
CA TRP A 107 -5.30 -13.82 -3.79
C TRP A 107 -6.15 -12.64 -3.28
N ILE A 108 -5.94 -11.42 -3.80
CA ILE A 108 -6.69 -10.22 -3.39
C ILE A 108 -8.17 -10.37 -3.75
N THR A 109 -8.49 -10.93 -4.92
CA THR A 109 -9.88 -11.19 -5.32
C THR A 109 -10.57 -12.12 -4.32
N ASN A 110 -9.89 -13.17 -3.88
CA ASN A 110 -10.41 -14.08 -2.86
C ASN A 110 -10.53 -13.40 -1.50
N PHE A 111 -9.52 -12.65 -1.08
CA PHE A 111 -9.54 -11.84 0.14
C PHE A 111 -10.75 -10.90 0.20
N ILE A 112 -11.04 -10.17 -0.89
CA ILE A 112 -12.20 -9.27 -0.95
C ILE A 112 -13.53 -10.05 -0.83
N LYS A 113 -13.62 -11.24 -1.41
CA LYS A 113 -14.82 -12.09 -1.34
C LYS A 113 -15.06 -12.68 0.03
N THR A 114 -13.99 -13.07 0.72
CA THR A 114 -14.05 -13.80 2.01
C THR A 114 -13.92 -12.86 3.22
N SER A 115 -13.47 -11.62 3.00
CA SER A 115 -13.35 -10.64 4.07
C SER A 115 -14.72 -10.34 4.69
N LYS A 116 -14.74 -10.14 6.03
CA LYS A 116 -15.96 -9.73 6.76
C LYS A 116 -16.27 -8.24 6.60
N PHE A 117 -15.45 -7.50 5.85
CA PHE A 117 -15.69 -6.09 5.59
C PHE A 117 -16.83 -5.93 4.60
N GLU A 118 -17.75 -5.03 4.89
CA GLU A 118 -18.65 -4.53 3.85
C GLU A 118 -17.81 -3.91 2.73
N LYS A 119 -18.12 -4.28 1.48
CA LYS A 119 -17.37 -3.79 0.31
C LYS A 119 -17.19 -2.27 0.28
N GLN A 120 -18.16 -1.53 0.85
CA GLN A 120 -18.14 -0.06 0.94
C GLN A 120 -17.13 0.46 1.98
N GLN A 121 -16.68 -0.38 2.91
CA GLN A 121 -15.74 -0.01 3.98
C GLN A 121 -14.30 -0.36 3.65
N LEU A 122 -14.07 -1.22 2.65
CA LEU A 122 -12.74 -1.63 2.23
C LEU A 122 -12.22 -0.72 1.12
N THR A 123 -11.00 -0.30 1.27
CA THR A 123 -10.19 0.35 0.25
C THR A 123 -8.75 -0.16 0.35
N ALA A 124 -7.86 0.28 -0.49
CA ALA A 124 -6.50 -0.23 -0.48
C ALA A 124 -5.45 0.79 -0.94
N ASN A 125 -4.21 0.53 -0.55
CA ASN A 125 -3.05 1.04 -1.25
C ASN A 125 -2.34 -0.14 -1.94
N PHE A 126 -1.81 0.11 -3.14
CA PHE A 126 -0.88 -0.76 -3.83
C PHE A 126 0.45 -0.04 -3.99
N ILE A 127 1.54 -0.73 -3.73
CA ILE A 127 2.88 -0.17 -3.85
C ILE A 127 3.70 -1.15 -4.67
N ALA A 128 4.40 -0.68 -5.71
CA ALA A 128 5.25 -1.53 -6.53
C ALA A 128 6.63 -0.91 -6.73
N SER A 129 7.63 -1.77 -6.75
CA SER A 129 9.00 -1.40 -7.04
C SER A 129 9.72 -2.52 -7.78
N ARG A 130 10.83 -2.18 -8.43
CA ARG A 130 11.72 -3.17 -9.05
C ARG A 130 13.08 -3.15 -8.39
N SER A 131 13.57 -4.33 -8.07
CA SER A 131 14.96 -4.49 -7.63
C SER A 131 15.93 -4.24 -8.78
N MET A 132 16.94 -3.42 -8.54
CA MET A 132 18.01 -3.15 -9.52
C MET A 132 18.92 -4.36 -9.74
N THR A 133 19.09 -5.18 -8.72
CA THR A 133 20.05 -6.32 -8.72
C THR A 133 19.40 -7.61 -9.21
N SER A 134 18.26 -7.99 -8.64
CA SER A 134 17.58 -9.24 -8.96
C SER A 134 16.60 -9.14 -10.14
N LYS A 135 16.31 -7.94 -10.60
CA LYS A 135 15.29 -7.65 -11.65
C LYS A 135 13.89 -8.14 -11.30
N THR A 136 13.66 -8.46 -10.05
CA THR A 136 12.33 -8.87 -9.57
C THR A 136 11.44 -7.67 -9.30
N VAL A 137 10.16 -7.81 -9.57
CA VAL A 137 9.13 -6.87 -9.15
C VAL A 137 8.68 -7.25 -7.73
N THR A 138 8.47 -6.24 -6.90
CA THR A 138 7.84 -6.37 -5.59
C THR A 138 6.54 -5.60 -5.61
N LEU A 139 5.46 -6.26 -5.23
CA LEU A 139 4.13 -5.66 -5.06
C LEU A 139 3.69 -5.81 -3.60
N TYR A 140 3.24 -4.71 -3.02
CA TYR A 140 2.61 -4.67 -1.70
C TYR A 140 1.12 -4.33 -1.85
N PHE A 141 0.30 -5.00 -1.08
CA PHE A 141 -1.13 -4.72 -0.91
C PHE A 141 -1.40 -4.38 0.55
N VAL A 142 -2.03 -3.24 0.76
CA VAL A 142 -2.37 -2.75 2.09
C VAL A 142 -3.88 -2.54 2.17
N PRO A 143 -4.63 -3.49 2.74
CA PRO A 143 -6.06 -3.31 2.94
C PRO A 143 -6.32 -2.23 3.98
N ARG A 144 -7.20 -1.30 3.67
CA ARG A 144 -7.49 -0.11 4.47
C ARG A 144 -8.97 0.01 4.80
N HIS A 145 -9.23 0.63 5.92
CA HIS A 145 -10.58 1.05 6.26
C HIS A 145 -10.90 2.40 5.59
N ARG A 146 -11.87 2.44 4.67
CA ARG A 146 -12.19 3.59 3.81
C ARG A 146 -12.47 4.90 4.55
N PHE A 147 -13.02 4.83 5.76
CA PHE A 147 -13.40 6.02 6.55
C PHE A 147 -12.33 6.42 7.58
N LYS A 148 -11.14 5.82 7.53
CA LYS A 148 -10.06 6.07 8.46
C LYS A 148 -8.78 6.37 7.70
N GLN A 149 -8.68 7.57 7.12
CA GLN A 149 -7.52 7.93 6.30
C GLN A 149 -6.55 8.91 6.97
N PHE A 150 -6.86 9.38 8.18
CA PHE A 150 -6.07 10.39 8.87
C PHE A 150 -5.33 9.82 10.08
N TRP A 151 -4.21 10.44 10.45
CA TRP A 151 -3.44 10.11 11.65
C TRP A 151 -4.29 10.22 12.91
N ASN A 152 -4.95 11.38 13.07
CA ASN A 152 -5.82 11.64 14.20
C ASN A 152 -6.94 12.61 13.78
N GLY A 153 -8.17 12.15 13.80
CA GLY A 153 -9.30 12.96 13.39
C GLY A 153 -9.17 13.40 11.93
N ASN A 154 -8.96 14.70 11.70
CA ASN A 154 -8.83 15.27 10.36
C ASN A 154 -7.39 15.74 10.04
N ALA A 155 -6.41 15.43 10.88
CA ALA A 155 -5.02 15.84 10.68
C ALA A 155 -4.23 14.74 9.97
N GLY A 156 -3.52 15.13 8.90
CA GLY A 156 -2.56 14.31 8.17
C GLY A 156 -3.15 13.10 7.44
N ILE A 157 -3.16 13.17 6.12
CA ILE A 157 -3.59 12.05 5.28
C ILE A 157 -2.48 11.00 5.26
N VAL A 158 -2.84 9.73 5.48
CA VAL A 158 -1.93 8.59 5.36
C VAL A 158 -2.06 7.98 3.97
N GLY A 159 -1.07 8.16 3.15
CA GLY A 159 -0.95 7.59 1.79
C GLY A 159 0.19 6.58 1.68
N GLY A 160 0.66 6.35 0.46
CA GLY A 160 1.68 5.34 0.16
C GLY A 160 3.05 5.60 0.81
N LEU A 161 3.47 6.85 0.96
CA LEU A 161 4.75 7.18 1.60
C LEU A 161 4.70 6.92 3.10
N GLU A 162 3.64 7.33 3.78
CA GLU A 162 3.44 7.09 5.21
C GLU A 162 3.38 5.59 5.51
N ILE A 163 2.76 4.81 4.61
CA ILE A 163 2.75 3.34 4.70
C ILE A 163 4.16 2.76 4.62
N LEU A 164 5.03 3.32 3.80
CA LEU A 164 6.42 2.91 3.70
C LEU A 164 7.26 3.32 4.92
N GLY A 165 6.74 4.21 5.75
CA GLY A 165 7.40 4.78 6.92
C GLY A 165 8.06 6.14 6.67
N GLU A 166 7.78 6.79 5.56
CA GLU A 166 8.22 8.16 5.24
C GLU A 166 7.10 9.14 5.53
N ILE A 167 7.20 9.88 6.62
CA ILE A 167 6.15 10.80 7.05
C ILE A 167 6.27 12.14 6.32
N VAL A 168 5.26 12.48 5.53
CA VAL A 168 5.17 13.75 4.80
C VAL A 168 4.30 14.72 5.59
N LEU A 169 4.89 15.85 5.97
CA LEU A 169 4.19 16.93 6.68
C LEU A 169 3.71 17.96 5.66
N ALA A 170 2.42 17.99 5.42
CA ALA A 170 1.81 18.83 4.38
C ALA A 170 1.23 20.16 4.92
N SER A 171 1.16 20.33 6.24
CA SER A 171 0.56 21.52 6.86
C SER A 171 1.38 22.04 8.05
N ASN A 172 1.13 23.31 8.43
CA ASN A 172 1.73 23.87 9.63
C ASN A 172 1.26 23.15 10.91
N GLU A 173 0.02 22.67 10.92
CA GLU A 173 -0.52 21.88 12.03
C GLU A 173 0.29 20.60 12.21
N GLU A 174 0.57 19.86 11.15
CA GLU A 174 1.40 18.64 11.18
C GLU A 174 2.84 18.95 11.61
N CYS A 175 3.44 20.01 11.07
CA CYS A 175 4.76 20.47 11.50
C CYS A 175 4.80 20.80 13.01
N ASN A 176 3.72 21.36 13.54
CA ASN A 176 3.60 21.64 14.98
C ASN A 176 3.48 20.36 15.81
N LEU A 177 2.83 19.31 15.31
CA LEU A 177 2.79 18.02 16.01
C LEU A 177 4.19 17.45 16.23
N VAL A 178 5.06 17.57 15.24
CA VAL A 178 6.48 17.17 15.37
C VAL A 178 7.25 18.12 16.28
N ARG A 179 7.07 19.44 16.09
CA ARG A 179 7.79 20.46 16.89
C ARG A 179 7.51 20.37 18.38
N TYR A 180 6.29 20.00 18.77
CA TYR A 180 5.87 19.85 20.16
C TYR A 180 5.94 18.42 20.68
N ASP A 181 6.61 17.52 19.94
CA ASP A 181 6.81 16.11 20.30
C ASP A 181 5.49 15.34 20.52
N ILE A 182 4.42 15.76 19.85
CA ILE A 182 3.13 15.09 19.87
C ILE A 182 3.15 13.91 18.89
N MET A 183 3.69 14.12 17.67
CA MET A 183 3.89 13.07 16.66
C MET A 183 5.19 12.32 17.00
N ASN A 184 5.11 11.46 17.99
CA ASN A 184 6.14 10.52 18.37
C ASN A 184 5.86 9.12 17.79
N PHE A 185 6.70 8.15 18.09
CA PHE A 185 6.58 6.79 17.60
C PHE A 185 5.22 6.14 17.95
N GLU A 186 4.76 6.30 19.18
CA GLU A 186 3.48 5.76 19.65
C GLU A 186 2.29 6.37 18.89
N PHE A 187 2.31 7.66 18.63
CA PHE A 187 1.29 8.34 17.85
C PHE A 187 1.21 7.78 16.41
N ILE A 188 2.38 7.58 15.76
CA ILE A 188 2.48 7.03 14.41
C ILE A 188 1.97 5.58 14.39
N GLU A 189 2.42 4.75 15.32
CA GLU A 189 2.01 3.36 15.44
C GLU A 189 0.49 3.22 15.61
N GLN A 190 -0.09 3.97 16.54
CA GLN A 190 -1.53 4.00 16.77
C GLN A 190 -2.30 4.51 15.53
N GLY A 191 -1.78 5.53 14.85
CA GLY A 191 -2.36 6.07 13.63
C GLY A 191 -2.41 5.03 12.51
N LEU A 192 -1.30 4.35 12.25
CA LEU A 192 -1.19 3.30 11.25
C LEU A 192 -2.08 2.09 11.60
N SER A 193 -2.06 1.63 12.84
CA SER A 193 -2.92 0.51 13.29
C SER A 193 -4.40 0.80 13.10
N ARG A 194 -4.84 2.01 13.37
CA ARG A 194 -6.25 2.41 13.25
C ARG A 194 -6.77 2.41 11.82
N ILE A 195 -5.93 2.74 10.84
CA ILE A 195 -6.32 2.80 9.42
C ILE A 195 -6.25 1.43 8.73
N SER A 196 -5.58 0.46 9.34
CA SER A 196 -5.46 -0.89 8.82
C SER A 196 -6.79 -1.62 8.83
N ALA A 197 -7.06 -2.40 7.80
CA ALA A 197 -8.11 -3.41 7.86
C ALA A 197 -7.52 -4.66 8.57
N PRO A 198 -8.10 -5.12 9.67
CA PRO A 198 -7.55 -6.24 10.41
C PRO A 198 -7.62 -7.54 9.59
N PHE A 199 -6.54 -8.29 9.65
CA PHE A 199 -6.44 -9.66 9.12
C PHE A 199 -6.07 -10.59 10.28
N THR A 200 -6.79 -11.69 10.42
CA THR A 200 -6.48 -12.73 11.41
C THR A 200 -6.03 -13.99 10.67
N THR A 201 -4.90 -14.54 11.09
CA THR A 201 -4.29 -15.75 10.50
C THR A 201 -5.14 -17.02 10.65
N ASP A 202 -6.12 -17.01 11.55
CA ASP A 202 -7.06 -18.13 11.73
C ASP A 202 -7.87 -18.48 10.46
N LYS A 203 -7.71 -17.69 9.40
CA LYS A 203 -8.33 -17.87 8.09
C LYS A 203 -7.36 -18.07 6.93
N ALA A 204 -6.07 -18.17 7.21
CA ALA A 204 -5.07 -18.40 6.16
C ALA A 204 -5.27 -19.76 5.47
N ASP A 205 -5.83 -20.74 6.22
CA ASP A 205 -6.11 -22.09 5.71
C ASP A 205 -7.38 -22.17 4.82
N GLU A 206 -8.18 -21.09 4.75
CA GLU A 206 -9.39 -21.01 3.93
C GLU A 206 -9.18 -20.13 2.66
N LEU A 207 -8.01 -19.51 2.51
CA LEU A 207 -7.63 -18.65 1.38
C LEU A 207 -6.70 -19.38 0.41
#